data_a49be4e79f61c26df5ce354d69fe3a8b
#
_entry.id   a49be4e79f61c26df5ce354d69fe3a8b
#
_cell.length_a   1.000
_cell.length_b   1.000
_cell.length_c   1.000
_cell.angle_alpha   90.00
_cell.angle_beta   90.00
_cell.angle_gamma   90.00
#
_symmetry.space_group_name_H-M   'P 1'
#
loop_
_entity.id
_entity.type
_entity.pdbx_description
1 polymer ?
#
loop_
_entity_poly.entity_id
_entity_poly.type
_entity_poly.pdbx_seq_one_letter_code
_entity_poly.pdbx_strand_id
1 'polypeptide(L)'
;SEMCIRDSGTIVHVAIEGMYAGYLLIADVVKPHSAQAIRGLKDAGVRKTVMLTGDAEPVAKAVSAELGLDEYHAGLLPGDKVDQIETLLAAKRPKENLAFVGDGINDAPVLSRADVGIAMGALGSDAAIEAADVVLMDDDPAKIALAMRIARRTLRIVYQNIVFALAIKFACLVLGAIGMASMWTAIFADVGVMVLAVLNATRALYTKDLAKKNEQ
;
A
#
# COMPACT_ATOMS: atom_id res chain seq x y z
N SER A 1 -32.79 5.34 -12.93
CA SER A 1 -31.75 4.60 -12.20
C SER A 1 -31.52 3.17 -12.70
N GLU A 2 -32.55 2.46 -13.22
CA GLU A 2 -32.36 1.12 -13.81
C GLU A 2 -31.61 1.12 -15.14
N MET A 3 -31.61 2.22 -15.87
CA MET A 3 -30.91 2.35 -17.16
C MET A 3 -29.37 2.42 -16.98
N CYS A 4 -28.90 3.03 -15.91
CA CYS A 4 -27.45 3.09 -15.62
C CYS A 4 -26.86 1.74 -15.20
N ILE A 5 -27.66 0.86 -14.60
CA ILE A 5 -27.19 -0.48 -14.15
C ILE A 5 -27.01 -1.43 -15.34
N ARG A 6 -27.79 -1.25 -16.41
CA ARG A 6 -27.68 -2.05 -17.64
C ARG A 6 -26.38 -1.81 -18.43
N ASP A 7 -25.81 -0.62 -18.30
CA ASP A 7 -24.61 -0.23 -19.06
C ASP A 7 -23.28 -0.63 -18.37
N SER A 8 -23.35 -1.13 -17.12
CA SER A 8 -22.17 -1.44 -16.30
C SER A 8 -21.98 -2.92 -15.95
N GLY A 9 -22.76 -3.84 -16.56
CA GLY A 9 -22.66 -5.26 -16.22
C GLY A 9 -22.74 -6.20 -17.42
N THR A 10 -22.26 -7.44 -17.23
CA THR A 10 -22.39 -8.52 -18.21
C THR A 10 -23.77 -9.16 -18.08
N ILE A 11 -24.57 -9.12 -19.17
CA ILE A 11 -25.88 -9.75 -19.22
C ILE A 11 -25.72 -11.18 -19.70
N VAL A 12 -26.15 -12.15 -18.89
CA VAL A 12 -26.23 -13.57 -19.24
C VAL A 12 -27.69 -13.91 -19.46
N HIS A 13 -28.12 -14.16 -20.73
CA HIS A 13 -29.45 -14.60 -21.04
C HIS A 13 -29.63 -16.08 -20.72
N VAL A 14 -30.74 -16.42 -20.08
CA VAL A 14 -31.10 -17.79 -19.69
C VAL A 14 -32.30 -18.27 -20.52
N ALA A 15 -32.15 -19.43 -21.12
CA ALA A 15 -33.25 -20.12 -21.81
C ALA A 15 -33.43 -21.53 -21.21
N ILE A 16 -34.68 -21.93 -20.99
CA ILE A 16 -35.05 -23.26 -20.50
C ILE A 16 -35.92 -23.90 -21.57
N GLU A 17 -35.57 -25.10 -22.01
CA GLU A 17 -36.24 -25.85 -23.07
C GLU A 17 -36.52 -25.02 -24.35
N GLY A 18 -35.54 -24.14 -24.70
CA GLY A 18 -35.65 -23.28 -25.89
C GLY A 18 -36.50 -22.02 -25.72
N MET A 19 -37.12 -21.84 -24.57
CA MET A 19 -37.87 -20.62 -24.25
C MET A 19 -37.05 -19.66 -23.40
N TYR A 20 -37.09 -18.38 -23.72
CA TYR A 20 -36.41 -17.35 -22.94
C TYR A 20 -37.01 -17.26 -21.52
N ALA A 21 -36.21 -17.56 -20.51
CA ALA A 21 -36.59 -17.56 -19.10
C ALA A 21 -36.29 -16.25 -18.37
N GLY A 22 -35.30 -15.49 -18.88
CA GLY A 22 -34.88 -14.25 -18.24
C GLY A 22 -33.41 -13.93 -18.49
N TYR A 23 -32.85 -13.02 -17.70
CA TYR A 23 -31.42 -12.70 -17.73
C TYR A 23 -30.88 -12.55 -16.33
N LEU A 24 -29.57 -12.81 -16.19
CA LEU A 24 -28.79 -12.50 -15.02
C LEU A 24 -27.87 -11.33 -15.37
N LEU A 25 -27.87 -10.31 -14.54
CA LEU A 25 -26.92 -9.19 -14.64
C LEU A 25 -25.78 -9.43 -13.67
N ILE A 26 -24.58 -9.64 -14.19
CA ILE A 26 -23.35 -9.74 -13.41
C ILE A 26 -22.72 -8.36 -13.44
N ALA A 27 -22.74 -7.65 -12.35
CA ALA A 27 -22.13 -6.33 -12.21
C ALA A 27 -21.10 -6.37 -11.07
N ASP A 28 -19.93 -5.83 -11.32
CA ASP A 28 -18.95 -5.62 -10.28
C ASP A 28 -19.41 -4.52 -9.32
N VAL A 29 -19.21 -4.76 -8.04
CA VAL A 29 -19.57 -3.82 -6.99
C VAL A 29 -18.29 -3.35 -6.33
N VAL A 30 -18.18 -2.03 -6.17
CA VAL A 30 -17.06 -1.43 -5.41
C VAL A 30 -17.06 -2.00 -3.99
N LYS A 31 -15.91 -2.50 -3.54
CA LYS A 31 -15.79 -3.08 -2.19
C LYS A 31 -16.19 -2.04 -1.12
N PRO A 32 -16.88 -2.48 -0.06
CA PRO A 32 -17.15 -1.61 1.08
C PRO A 32 -15.86 -0.94 1.58
N HIS A 33 -15.94 0.30 2.00
CA HIS A 33 -14.81 1.09 2.51
C HIS A 33 -13.75 1.52 1.48
N SER A 34 -13.88 1.20 0.18
CA SER A 34 -12.90 1.62 -0.83
C SER A 34 -12.74 3.14 -0.90
N ALA A 35 -13.85 3.90 -0.88
CA ALA A 35 -13.80 5.36 -0.86
C ALA A 35 -13.13 5.90 0.43
N GLN A 36 -13.34 5.24 1.57
CA GLN A 36 -12.67 5.59 2.82
C GLN A 36 -11.17 5.26 2.75
N ALA A 37 -10.81 4.14 2.11
CA ALA A 37 -9.42 3.76 1.89
C ALA A 37 -8.68 4.81 1.05
N ILE A 38 -9.26 5.27 -0.06
CA ILE A 38 -8.68 6.31 -0.91
C ILE A 38 -8.48 7.62 -0.13
N ARG A 39 -9.47 8.03 0.65
CA ARG A 39 -9.31 9.20 1.55
C ARG A 39 -8.18 8.99 2.56
N GLY A 40 -8.14 7.81 3.21
CA GLY A 40 -7.09 7.46 4.15
C GLY A 40 -5.68 7.45 3.54
N LEU A 41 -5.54 7.08 2.27
CA LEU A 41 -4.28 7.18 1.53
C LEU A 41 -3.87 8.63 1.30
N LYS A 42 -4.80 9.49 0.88
CA LYS A 42 -4.55 10.94 0.70
C LYS A 42 -4.16 11.60 2.03
N ASP A 43 -4.82 11.26 3.12
CA ASP A 43 -4.48 11.72 4.48
C ASP A 43 -3.12 11.19 4.95
N ALA A 44 -2.76 9.98 4.53
CA ALA A 44 -1.44 9.43 4.75
C ALA A 44 -0.35 10.07 3.86
N GLY A 45 -0.70 11.03 2.98
CA GLY A 45 0.21 11.79 2.16
C GLY A 45 0.50 11.17 0.79
N VAL A 46 -0.37 10.27 0.31
CA VAL A 46 -0.37 9.87 -1.10
C VAL A 46 -0.81 11.06 -1.93
N ARG A 47 0.01 11.45 -2.89
CA ARG A 47 -0.19 12.67 -3.66
C ARG A 47 -1.12 12.47 -4.87
N LYS A 48 -1.08 11.31 -5.47
CA LYS A 48 -1.87 10.96 -6.66
C LYS A 48 -2.35 9.52 -6.56
N THR A 49 -3.61 9.31 -6.84
CA THR A 49 -4.25 8.01 -6.91
C THR A 49 -4.73 7.76 -8.34
N VAL A 50 -4.29 6.64 -8.92
CA VAL A 50 -4.56 6.26 -10.31
C VAL A 50 -5.19 4.88 -10.35
N MET A 51 -6.23 4.70 -11.14
CA MET A 51 -6.84 3.39 -11.38
C MET A 51 -6.44 2.88 -12.77
N LEU A 52 -5.98 1.64 -12.84
CA LEU A 52 -5.70 0.91 -14.08
C LEU A 52 -6.69 -0.25 -14.19
N THR A 53 -7.61 -0.18 -15.15
CA THR A 53 -8.65 -1.20 -15.29
C THR A 53 -8.81 -1.68 -16.73
N GLY A 54 -9.21 -2.94 -16.89
CA GLY A 54 -9.66 -3.51 -18.16
C GLY A 54 -11.10 -3.16 -18.52
N ASP A 55 -11.86 -2.54 -17.61
CA ASP A 55 -13.24 -2.18 -17.82
C ASP A 55 -13.41 -1.09 -18.87
N ALA A 56 -14.63 -1.02 -19.42
CA ALA A 56 -14.99 0.01 -20.38
C ALA A 56 -14.94 1.43 -19.77
N GLU A 57 -14.61 2.41 -20.60
CA GLU A 57 -14.47 3.82 -20.20
C GLU A 57 -15.63 4.37 -19.35
N PRO A 58 -16.93 4.11 -19.67
CA PRO A 58 -18.04 4.64 -18.86
C PRO A 58 -18.04 4.11 -17.42
N VAL A 59 -17.69 2.82 -17.25
CA VAL A 59 -17.61 2.16 -15.94
C VAL A 59 -16.46 2.72 -15.13
N ALA A 60 -15.27 2.76 -15.74
CA ALA A 60 -14.07 3.29 -15.11
C ALA A 60 -14.26 4.75 -14.64
N LYS A 61 -14.90 5.57 -15.47
CA LYS A 61 -15.23 6.96 -15.13
C LYS A 61 -16.15 7.07 -13.92
N ALA A 62 -17.22 6.24 -13.90
CA ALA A 62 -18.19 6.24 -12.79
C ALA A 62 -17.52 5.82 -11.47
N VAL A 63 -16.76 4.72 -11.48
CA VAL A 63 -16.04 4.21 -10.31
C VAL A 63 -14.97 5.20 -9.84
N SER A 64 -14.21 5.79 -10.76
CA SER A 64 -13.20 6.79 -10.42
C SER A 64 -13.81 8.00 -9.72
N ALA A 65 -14.96 8.48 -10.22
CA ALA A 65 -15.69 9.60 -9.61
C ALA A 65 -16.25 9.24 -8.21
N GLU A 66 -16.80 8.04 -8.04
CA GLU A 66 -17.35 7.54 -6.78
C GLU A 66 -16.24 7.42 -5.72
N LEU A 67 -15.08 6.89 -6.10
CA LEU A 67 -13.94 6.71 -5.21
C LEU A 67 -13.14 7.99 -4.97
N GLY A 68 -13.34 9.03 -5.78
CA GLY A 68 -12.57 10.27 -5.71
C GLY A 68 -11.10 10.11 -6.10
N LEU A 69 -10.84 9.30 -7.13
CA LEU A 69 -9.52 9.11 -7.70
C LEU A 69 -9.08 10.32 -8.53
N ASP A 70 -7.76 10.51 -8.65
CA ASP A 70 -7.20 11.66 -9.36
C ASP A 70 -7.08 11.40 -10.87
N GLU A 71 -6.93 10.12 -11.26
CA GLU A 71 -6.78 9.70 -12.66
C GLU A 71 -7.24 8.25 -12.83
N TYR A 72 -7.64 7.89 -14.04
CA TYR A 72 -7.95 6.50 -14.39
C TYR A 72 -7.56 6.22 -15.84
N HIS A 73 -7.24 4.95 -16.13
CA HIS A 73 -7.01 4.42 -17.47
C HIS A 73 -7.88 3.19 -17.64
N ALA A 74 -8.71 3.18 -18.68
CA ALA A 74 -9.71 2.17 -18.94
C ALA A 74 -9.33 1.30 -20.17
N GLY A 75 -9.97 0.13 -20.29
CA GLY A 75 -9.81 -0.75 -21.45
C GLY A 75 -8.42 -1.35 -21.59
N LEU A 76 -7.64 -1.43 -20.51
CA LEU A 76 -6.26 -1.90 -20.55
C LEU A 76 -6.19 -3.43 -20.61
N LEU A 77 -5.40 -3.94 -21.52
CA LEU A 77 -4.93 -5.32 -21.49
C LEU A 77 -3.79 -5.48 -20.45
N PRO A 78 -3.47 -6.71 -20.02
CA PRO A 78 -2.40 -6.92 -19.05
C PRO A 78 -1.05 -6.29 -19.43
N GLY A 79 -0.68 -6.30 -20.71
CA GLY A 79 0.53 -5.66 -21.22
C GLY A 79 0.47 -4.14 -21.12
N ASP A 80 -0.69 -3.54 -21.44
CA ASP A 80 -0.89 -2.09 -21.39
C ASP A 80 -0.77 -1.55 -19.96
N LYS A 81 -1.16 -2.35 -18.96
CA LYS A 81 -0.98 -1.98 -17.54
C LYS A 81 0.50 -1.82 -17.19
N VAL A 82 1.37 -2.70 -17.71
CA VAL A 82 2.82 -2.58 -17.48
C VAL A 82 3.36 -1.31 -18.11
N ASP A 83 2.98 -1.01 -19.34
CA ASP A 83 3.41 0.21 -20.06
C ASP A 83 2.94 1.49 -19.33
N GLN A 84 1.72 1.46 -18.77
CA GLN A 84 1.22 2.57 -17.96
C GLN A 84 2.02 2.76 -16.68
N ILE A 85 2.39 1.67 -15.99
CA ILE A 85 3.25 1.75 -14.80
C ILE A 85 4.62 2.33 -15.15
N GLU A 86 5.23 1.91 -16.27
CA GLU A 86 6.51 2.47 -16.71
C GLU A 86 6.41 3.97 -17.02
N THR A 87 5.31 4.38 -17.65
CA THR A 87 5.01 5.80 -17.90
C THR A 87 4.89 6.59 -16.59
N LEU A 88 4.16 6.06 -15.62
CA LEU A 88 3.99 6.67 -14.29
C LEU A 88 5.31 6.73 -13.53
N LEU A 89 6.14 5.67 -13.62
CA LEU A 89 7.49 5.63 -13.03
C LEU A 89 8.40 6.70 -13.64
N ALA A 90 8.34 6.90 -14.94
CA ALA A 90 9.13 7.92 -15.63
C ALA A 90 8.68 9.35 -15.26
N ALA A 91 7.40 9.55 -14.99
CA ALA A 91 6.80 10.84 -14.65
C ALA A 91 6.92 11.21 -13.16
N LYS A 92 7.34 10.29 -12.29
CA LYS A 92 7.45 10.53 -10.85
C LYS A 92 8.59 11.51 -10.53
N ARG A 93 8.43 12.29 -9.47
CA ARG A 93 9.48 13.19 -8.98
C ARG A 93 10.61 12.43 -8.28
N PRO A 94 11.82 13.00 -8.21
CA PRO A 94 12.89 12.45 -7.37
C PRO A 94 12.39 12.23 -5.93
N LYS A 95 12.66 11.06 -5.35
CA LYS A 95 12.26 10.64 -3.99
C LYS A 95 10.77 10.28 -3.83
N GLU A 96 9.98 10.25 -4.89
CA GLU A 96 8.65 9.64 -4.85
C GLU A 96 8.73 8.17 -5.19
N ASN A 97 7.87 7.36 -4.57
CA ASN A 97 7.70 5.96 -4.87
C ASN A 97 6.31 5.73 -5.44
N LEU A 98 6.23 4.86 -6.44
CA LEU A 98 4.98 4.37 -7.01
C LEU A 98 4.66 3.04 -6.35
N ALA A 99 3.49 2.97 -5.69
CA ALA A 99 2.96 1.71 -5.20
C ALA A 99 1.86 1.21 -6.14
N PHE A 100 1.90 -0.06 -6.48
CA PHE A 100 0.83 -0.72 -7.22
C PHE A 100 0.11 -1.71 -6.30
N VAL A 101 -1.22 -1.70 -6.35
CA VAL A 101 -2.08 -2.59 -5.56
C VAL A 101 -2.86 -3.47 -6.53
N GLY A 102 -2.73 -4.77 -6.39
CA GLY A 102 -3.42 -5.75 -7.24
C GLY A 102 -3.78 -7.01 -6.45
N ASP A 103 -4.70 -7.80 -6.96
CA ASP A 103 -5.21 -9.02 -6.32
C ASP A 103 -5.08 -10.28 -7.18
N GLY A 104 -4.70 -10.14 -8.45
CA GLY A 104 -4.76 -11.20 -9.43
C GLY A 104 -3.41 -11.70 -9.97
N ILE A 105 -3.45 -12.91 -10.55
CA ILE A 105 -2.32 -13.51 -11.29
C ILE A 105 -1.87 -12.59 -12.43
N ASN A 106 -2.82 -11.92 -13.08
CA ASN A 106 -2.56 -11.04 -14.21
C ASN A 106 -1.80 -9.76 -13.81
N ASP A 107 -1.80 -9.41 -12.54
CA ASP A 107 -1.14 -8.23 -12.01
C ASP A 107 0.29 -8.51 -11.50
N ALA A 108 0.72 -9.77 -11.43
CA ALA A 108 2.08 -10.14 -10.99
C ALA A 108 3.20 -9.41 -11.76
N PRO A 109 3.16 -9.27 -13.10
CA PRO A 109 4.16 -8.49 -13.84
C PRO A 109 4.16 -7.01 -13.46
N VAL A 110 3.00 -6.45 -13.13
CA VAL A 110 2.83 -5.05 -12.73
C VAL A 110 3.30 -4.83 -11.30
N LEU A 111 2.98 -5.75 -10.38
CA LEU A 111 3.43 -5.75 -8.99
C LEU A 111 4.96 -5.71 -8.89
N SER A 112 5.64 -6.54 -9.69
CA SER A 112 7.11 -6.62 -9.68
C SER A 112 7.79 -5.41 -10.34
N ARG A 113 7.07 -4.61 -11.13
CA ARG A 113 7.62 -3.42 -11.81
C ARG A 113 7.49 -2.14 -10.99
N ALA A 114 6.50 -2.06 -10.11
CA ALA A 114 6.32 -0.92 -9.23
C ALA A 114 7.49 -0.77 -8.24
N ASP A 115 7.69 0.42 -7.67
CA ASP A 115 8.67 0.59 -6.58
C ASP A 115 8.23 -0.17 -5.31
N VAL A 116 6.91 -0.35 -5.14
CA VAL A 116 6.32 -1.17 -4.07
C VAL A 116 5.10 -1.90 -4.63
N GLY A 117 5.17 -3.22 -4.74
CA GLY A 117 4.06 -4.09 -5.09
C GLY A 117 3.27 -4.51 -3.85
N ILE A 118 1.95 -4.34 -3.85
CA ILE A 118 1.06 -4.72 -2.75
C ILE A 118 0.03 -5.70 -3.28
N ALA A 119 0.10 -6.96 -2.85
CA ALA A 119 -0.92 -7.97 -3.15
C ALA A 119 -2.03 -7.95 -2.09
N MET A 120 -3.28 -8.06 -2.54
CA MET A 120 -4.46 -8.10 -1.69
C MET A 120 -5.15 -9.47 -1.75
N GLY A 121 -5.63 -9.93 -0.58
CA GLY A 121 -6.40 -11.16 -0.43
C GLY A 121 -5.57 -12.38 -0.11
N ALA A 122 -5.94 -13.10 0.94
CA ALA A 122 -5.29 -14.35 1.39
C ALA A 122 -5.40 -15.50 0.37
N LEU A 123 -6.33 -15.39 -0.58
CA LEU A 123 -6.56 -16.33 -1.67
C LEU A 123 -5.99 -15.81 -3.00
N GLY A 124 -5.17 -14.74 -2.95
CA GLY A 124 -4.41 -14.27 -4.11
C GLY A 124 -3.58 -15.40 -4.68
N SER A 125 -3.34 -15.37 -5.98
CA SER A 125 -2.50 -16.39 -6.59
C SER A 125 -1.11 -16.40 -5.97
N ASP A 126 -0.53 -17.58 -5.81
CA ASP A 126 0.86 -17.72 -5.34
C ASP A 126 1.81 -16.82 -6.14
N ALA A 127 1.56 -16.63 -7.43
CA ALA A 127 2.33 -15.74 -8.29
C ALA A 127 2.23 -14.25 -7.89
N ALA A 128 1.06 -13.76 -7.48
CA ALA A 128 0.90 -12.39 -7.02
C ALA A 128 1.58 -12.18 -5.66
N ILE A 129 1.48 -13.19 -4.77
CA ILE A 129 2.14 -13.17 -3.46
C ILE A 129 3.66 -13.16 -3.62
N GLU A 130 4.20 -13.97 -4.55
CA GLU A 130 5.64 -14.03 -4.82
C GLU A 130 6.17 -12.76 -5.47
N ALA A 131 5.35 -12.07 -6.28
CA ALA A 131 5.73 -10.83 -6.96
C ALA A 131 5.59 -9.56 -6.12
N ALA A 132 4.93 -9.62 -4.97
CA ALA A 132 4.62 -8.46 -4.14
C ALA A 132 5.65 -8.27 -3.01
N ASP A 133 5.95 -6.99 -2.70
CA ASP A 133 6.76 -6.62 -1.53
C ASP A 133 5.95 -6.67 -0.23
N VAL A 134 4.64 -6.45 -0.33
CA VAL A 134 3.70 -6.44 0.80
C VAL A 134 2.48 -7.27 0.45
N VAL A 135 2.08 -8.16 1.34
CA VAL A 135 0.86 -8.96 1.20
C VAL A 135 -0.13 -8.58 2.31
N LEU A 136 -1.33 -8.16 1.92
CA LEU A 136 -2.44 -7.94 2.83
C LEU A 136 -3.31 -9.20 2.83
N MET A 137 -3.32 -9.88 3.97
CA MET A 137 -3.99 -11.19 4.12
C MET A 137 -5.51 -11.09 4.03
N ASP A 138 -6.07 -9.94 4.27
CA ASP A 138 -7.48 -9.65 4.15
C ASP A 138 -7.74 -8.63 3.02
N ASP A 139 -8.94 -8.68 2.50
CA ASP A 139 -9.39 -7.95 1.32
C ASP A 139 -9.83 -6.51 1.65
N ASP A 140 -9.25 -5.91 2.71
CA ASP A 140 -9.60 -4.57 3.16
C ASP A 140 -8.59 -3.52 2.68
N PRO A 141 -8.92 -2.67 1.68
CA PRO A 141 -8.04 -1.65 1.16
C PRO A 141 -7.69 -0.55 2.18
N ALA A 142 -8.48 -0.37 3.24
CA ALA A 142 -8.18 0.60 4.30
C ALA A 142 -6.89 0.26 5.06
N LYS A 143 -6.47 -1.00 5.05
CA LYS A 143 -5.23 -1.46 5.70
C LYS A 143 -3.96 -0.99 5.00
N ILE A 144 -4.02 -0.59 3.73
CA ILE A 144 -2.86 0.01 3.03
C ILE A 144 -2.42 1.28 3.74
N ALA A 145 -3.36 2.18 4.08
CA ALA A 145 -3.05 3.41 4.79
C ALA A 145 -2.50 3.14 6.21
N LEU A 146 -2.97 2.07 6.88
CA LEU A 146 -2.44 1.63 8.16
C LEU A 146 -1.00 1.12 8.02
N ALA A 147 -0.72 0.26 7.02
CA ALA A 147 0.61 -0.25 6.74
C ALA A 147 1.61 0.88 6.48
N MET A 148 1.24 1.89 5.70
CA MET A 148 2.06 3.09 5.48
C MET A 148 2.39 3.83 6.78
N ARG A 149 1.41 3.98 7.69
CA ARG A 149 1.63 4.63 8.99
C ARG A 149 2.55 3.83 9.89
N ILE A 150 2.39 2.51 9.93
CA ILE A 150 3.26 1.60 10.67
C ILE A 150 4.70 1.71 10.13
N ALA A 151 4.89 1.62 8.81
CA ALA A 151 6.20 1.74 8.19
C ALA A 151 6.90 3.07 8.54
N ARG A 152 6.20 4.20 8.43
CA ARG A 152 6.74 5.52 8.81
C ARG A 152 7.09 5.64 10.28
N ARG A 153 6.28 5.06 11.17
CA ARG A 153 6.58 5.01 12.60
C ARG A 153 7.83 4.19 12.87
N THR A 154 7.93 3.02 12.25
CA THR A 154 9.10 2.13 12.37
C THR A 154 10.37 2.82 11.91
N LEU A 155 10.36 3.43 10.72
CA LEU A 155 11.50 4.20 10.22
C LEU A 155 11.91 5.33 11.16
N ARG A 156 10.94 6.05 11.75
CA ARG A 156 11.24 7.11 12.72
C ARG A 156 11.95 6.56 13.95
N ILE A 157 11.53 5.40 14.47
CA ILE A 157 12.18 4.73 15.60
C ILE A 157 13.60 4.30 15.21
N VAL A 158 13.78 3.75 14.02
CA VAL A 158 15.10 3.36 13.50
C VAL A 158 16.04 4.56 13.43
N TYR A 159 15.60 5.68 12.83
CA TYR A 159 16.40 6.90 12.77
C TYR A 159 16.73 7.48 14.15
N GLN A 160 15.78 7.45 15.09
CA GLN A 160 16.03 7.85 16.47
C GLN A 160 17.14 7.01 17.09
N ASN A 161 17.10 5.70 16.93
CA ASN A 161 18.12 4.79 17.46
C ASN A 161 19.51 5.03 16.83
N ILE A 162 19.55 5.23 15.51
CA ILE A 162 20.80 5.51 14.79
C ILE A 162 21.42 6.82 15.30
N VAL A 163 20.66 7.89 15.32
CA VAL A 163 21.14 9.21 15.75
C VAL A 163 21.60 9.16 17.22
N PHE A 164 20.81 8.52 18.09
CA PHE A 164 21.15 8.36 19.50
C PHE A 164 22.44 7.57 19.69
N ALA A 165 22.58 6.43 19.01
CA ALA A 165 23.80 5.61 19.12
C ALA A 165 25.03 6.34 18.60
N LEU A 166 24.95 7.02 17.46
CA LEU A 166 26.06 7.79 16.90
C LEU A 166 26.45 8.98 17.80
N ALA A 167 25.46 9.69 18.37
CA ALA A 167 25.71 10.82 19.25
C ALA A 167 26.47 10.38 20.51
N ILE A 168 26.07 9.27 21.15
CA ILE A 168 26.78 8.75 22.33
C ILE A 168 28.16 8.25 21.98
N LYS A 169 28.35 7.53 20.86
CA LYS A 169 29.66 7.08 20.41
C LYS A 169 30.59 8.26 20.13
N PHE A 170 30.10 9.30 19.47
CA PHE A 170 30.87 10.51 19.22
C PHE A 170 31.27 11.23 20.53
N ALA A 171 30.33 11.37 21.46
CA ALA A 171 30.61 11.95 22.77
C ALA A 171 31.69 11.16 23.53
N CYS A 172 31.63 9.83 23.50
CA CYS A 172 32.65 8.99 24.15
C CYS A 172 34.01 9.10 23.46
N LEU A 173 34.06 9.27 22.13
CA LEU A 173 35.34 9.54 21.43
C LEU A 173 35.94 10.86 21.87
N VAL A 174 35.16 11.92 21.99
CA VAL A 174 35.64 13.22 22.49
C VAL A 174 36.12 13.12 23.92
N LEU A 175 35.37 12.44 24.82
CA LEU A 175 35.80 12.19 26.19
C LEU A 175 37.13 11.39 26.25
N GLY A 176 37.30 10.43 25.35
CA GLY A 176 38.54 9.68 25.21
C GLY A 176 39.72 10.56 24.79
N ALA A 177 39.50 11.44 23.82
CA ALA A 177 40.53 12.34 23.30
C ALA A 177 41.04 13.34 24.36
N ILE A 178 40.17 13.78 25.27
CA ILE A 178 40.55 14.67 26.40
C ILE A 178 41.01 13.90 27.65
N GLY A 179 41.11 12.56 27.57
CA GLY A 179 41.62 11.73 28.70
C GLY A 179 40.60 11.49 29.82
N MET A 180 39.35 11.82 29.64
CA MET A 180 38.26 11.65 30.64
C MET A 180 37.49 10.34 30.50
N ALA A 181 37.71 9.56 29.44
CA ALA A 181 37.02 8.30 29.23
C ALA A 181 37.58 7.19 30.13
N SER A 182 36.68 6.50 30.83
CA SER A 182 37.01 5.27 31.56
C SER A 182 36.57 4.03 30.76
N MET A 183 37.08 2.86 31.15
CA MET A 183 36.64 1.60 30.58
C MET A 183 35.10 1.40 30.73
N TRP A 184 34.53 1.85 31.85
CA TRP A 184 33.08 1.77 32.09
C TRP A 184 32.29 2.66 31.16
N THR A 185 32.76 3.85 30.80
CA THR A 185 32.10 4.72 29.80
C THR A 185 32.12 4.07 28.42
N ALA A 186 33.19 3.40 28.04
CA ALA A 186 33.27 2.68 26.77
C ALA A 186 32.27 1.49 26.71
N ILE A 187 32.21 0.69 27.78
CA ILE A 187 31.26 -0.42 27.89
C ILE A 187 29.82 0.09 27.84
N PHE A 188 29.49 1.16 28.55
CA PHE A 188 28.14 1.77 28.50
C PHE A 188 27.81 2.28 27.11
N ALA A 189 28.73 2.92 26.41
CA ALA A 189 28.52 3.42 25.06
C ALA A 189 28.28 2.32 24.03
N ASP A 190 28.76 1.12 24.27
CA ASP A 190 28.57 -0.01 23.36
C ASP A 190 27.36 -0.87 23.75
N VAL A 191 27.34 -1.44 24.94
CA VAL A 191 26.31 -2.37 25.40
C VAL A 191 25.06 -1.64 25.91
N GLY A 192 25.25 -0.59 26.73
CA GLY A 192 24.13 0.16 27.32
C GLY A 192 23.28 0.84 26.27
N VAL A 193 23.90 1.44 25.26
CA VAL A 193 23.20 2.08 24.15
C VAL A 193 22.42 1.07 23.32
N MET A 194 22.97 -0.14 23.09
CA MET A 194 22.27 -1.21 22.40
C MET A 194 21.00 -1.62 23.15
N VAL A 195 21.08 -1.83 24.47
CA VAL A 195 19.92 -2.17 25.30
C VAL A 195 18.84 -1.09 25.22
N LEU A 196 19.24 0.19 25.34
CA LEU A 196 18.29 1.31 25.23
C LEU A 196 17.64 1.40 23.85
N ALA A 197 18.41 1.14 22.78
CA ALA A 197 17.89 1.10 21.42
C ALA A 197 16.88 -0.02 21.22
N VAL A 198 17.13 -1.23 21.77
CA VAL A 198 16.18 -2.35 21.75
C VAL A 198 14.90 -1.99 22.50
N LEU A 199 15.01 -1.41 23.72
CA LEU A 199 13.86 -0.96 24.49
C LEU A 199 13.05 0.11 23.73
N ASN A 200 13.69 1.05 23.03
CA ASN A 200 12.98 2.00 22.18
C ASN A 200 12.31 1.32 20.98
N ALA A 201 12.96 0.28 20.41
CA ALA A 201 12.40 -0.46 19.26
C ALA A 201 11.12 -1.23 19.63
N THR A 202 10.92 -1.67 20.88
CA THR A 202 9.67 -2.33 21.31
C THR A 202 8.44 -1.44 21.14
N ARG A 203 8.62 -0.12 21.06
CA ARG A 203 7.52 0.82 20.75
C ARG A 203 6.90 0.59 19.37
N ALA A 204 7.61 -0.08 18.45
CA ALA A 204 7.07 -0.46 17.16
C ALA A 204 5.95 -1.51 17.26
N LEU A 205 5.95 -2.32 18.33
CA LEU A 205 4.93 -3.35 18.58
C LEU A 205 3.57 -2.76 19.01
N TYR A 206 3.54 -1.53 19.53
CA TYR A 206 2.31 -0.88 19.99
C TYR A 206 1.61 -0.15 18.83
N THR A 207 0.91 -0.91 17.98
CA THR A 207 0.20 -0.39 16.80
C THR A 207 -1.27 -0.06 17.05
N LYS A 208 -1.84 -0.41 18.21
CA LYS A 208 -3.27 -0.21 18.54
C LYS A 208 -3.76 1.24 18.38
N ASP A 209 -2.91 2.22 18.69
CA ASP A 209 -3.26 3.65 18.54
C ASP A 209 -3.38 4.09 17.07
N LEU A 210 -2.66 3.40 16.17
CA LEU A 210 -2.68 3.68 14.74
C LEU A 210 -3.92 3.09 14.06
N ALA A 211 -4.44 1.96 14.58
CA ALA A 211 -5.64 1.32 14.08
C ALA A 211 -6.90 2.14 14.41
N LYS A 212 -7.04 2.67 15.63
CA LYS A 212 -8.19 3.50 16.05
C LYS A 212 -8.39 4.77 15.23
N LYS A 213 -7.34 5.30 14.63
CA LYS A 213 -7.41 6.51 13.79
C LYS A 213 -7.97 6.22 12.39
N ASN A 214 -8.20 4.97 12.02
CA ASN A 214 -8.84 4.58 10.76
C ASN A 214 -10.36 4.44 10.88
N GLU A 215 -10.88 4.34 12.12
CA GLU A 215 -12.31 4.14 12.39
C GLU A 215 -13.07 5.46 12.62
N GLN A 216 -12.39 6.59 12.61
CA GLN A 216 -12.94 7.96 12.72
C GLN A 216 -12.88 8.69 11.37
#